data_695da8725aa02038cfa9c9e4f28c815f
#
_entry.id   695da8725aa02038cfa9c9e4f28c815f
#
_cell.length_a   1.000
_cell.length_b   1.000
_cell.length_c   1.000
_cell.angle_alpha   90.00
_cell.angle_beta   90.00
_cell.angle_gamma   90.00
#
_symmetry.space_group_name_H-M   'P 1'
#
loop_
_entity.id
_entity.type
_entity.pdbx_description
1 polymer ?
#
loop_
_entity_poly.entity_id
_entity_poly.type
_entity_poly.pdbx_seq_one_letter_code
_entity_poly.pdbx_strand_id
1 'polypeptide(L)' 'MNCDDIRALLAARADGELGAADSLRVESHLATCAACAQAAARHDAAVRAAACAQAAH' A
#
# COMPACT_ATOMS: atom_id res chain seq x y z
N MET A 1 3.96 15.63 -1.06
CA MET A 1 2.82 14.85 -0.54
C MET A 1 2.93 14.68 0.95
N ASN A 2 1.83 14.83 1.67
CA ASN A 2 1.82 14.55 3.11
C ASN A 2 1.36 13.10 3.36
N CYS A 3 1.40 12.67 4.62
CA CYS A 3 1.02 11.30 4.98
C CYS A 3 -0.45 10.97 4.65
N ASP A 4 -1.35 11.95 4.74
CA ASP A 4 -2.76 11.71 4.43
C ASP A 4 -2.96 11.40 2.96
N ASP A 5 -2.25 12.11 2.07
CA ASP A 5 -2.28 11.83 0.64
C ASP A 5 -1.75 10.43 0.34
N ILE A 6 -0.66 10.05 1.00
CA ILE A 6 -0.07 8.73 0.83
C ILE A 6 -1.01 7.64 1.32
N ARG A 7 -1.66 7.84 2.47
CA ARG A 7 -2.62 6.86 3.00
C ARG A 7 -3.79 6.65 2.06
N ALA A 8 -4.29 7.71 1.43
CA ALA A 8 -5.36 7.59 0.44
C ALA A 8 -4.90 6.77 -0.78
N LEU A 9 -3.63 6.91 -1.18
CA LEU A 9 -3.08 6.16 -2.31
C LEU A 9 -2.75 4.71 -1.96
N LEU A 10 -2.54 4.38 -0.69
CA LEU A 10 -2.20 3.02 -0.28
C LEU A 10 -3.32 2.02 -0.61
N ALA A 11 -4.57 2.40 -0.46
CA ALA A 11 -5.69 1.54 -0.81
C ALA A 11 -5.70 1.23 -2.30
N ALA A 12 -5.51 2.25 -3.15
CA ALA A 12 -5.42 2.06 -4.59
C ALA A 12 -4.20 1.22 -4.99
N ARG A 13 -3.07 1.39 -4.28
CA ARG A 13 -1.87 0.60 -4.51
C ARG A 13 -2.13 -0.89 -4.21
N ALA A 14 -2.82 -1.19 -3.13
CA ALA A 14 -3.15 -2.57 -2.77
C ALA A 14 -4.06 -3.23 -3.81
N ASP A 15 -4.97 -2.45 -4.41
CA ASP A 15 -5.87 -2.93 -5.45
C ASP A 15 -5.21 -2.99 -6.84
N GLY A 16 -3.99 -2.48 -6.97
CA GLY A 16 -3.28 -2.45 -8.25
C GLY A 16 -3.76 -1.37 -9.21
N GLU A 17 -4.50 -0.38 -8.72
CA GLU A 17 -5.07 0.69 -9.55
C GLU A 17 -4.17 1.92 -9.64
N LEU A 18 -3.04 1.92 -8.95
CA LEU A 18 -2.16 3.07 -8.88
C LEU A 18 -1.30 3.18 -10.13
N GLY A 19 -1.24 4.37 -10.73
CA GLY A 19 -0.39 4.62 -11.88
C GLY A 19 1.09 4.60 -11.51
N ALA A 20 1.97 4.46 -12.52
CA ALA A 20 3.41 4.35 -12.29
C ALA A 20 3.99 5.57 -11.55
N ALA A 21 3.57 6.78 -11.92
CA ALA A 21 4.04 8.00 -11.28
C ALA A 21 3.64 8.07 -9.82
N ASP A 22 2.39 7.72 -9.51
CA ASP A 22 1.89 7.70 -8.14
C ASP A 22 2.55 6.61 -7.32
N SER A 23 2.79 5.44 -7.93
CA SER A 23 3.50 4.35 -7.27
C SER A 23 4.90 4.77 -6.85
N LEU A 24 5.62 5.50 -7.70
CA LEU A 24 6.95 6.01 -7.36
C LEU A 24 6.90 7.02 -6.22
N ARG A 25 5.89 7.88 -6.20
CA ARG A 25 5.70 8.85 -5.12
C ARG A 25 5.43 8.16 -3.79
N VAL A 26 4.57 7.17 -3.79
CA VAL A 26 4.26 6.38 -2.59
C VAL A 26 5.51 5.67 -2.11
N GLU A 27 6.22 4.97 -2.96
CA GLU A 27 7.43 4.24 -2.58
C GLU A 27 8.51 5.17 -2.04
N SER A 28 8.69 6.33 -2.66
CA SER A 28 9.64 7.33 -2.19
C SER A 28 9.27 7.82 -0.78
N HIS A 29 7.99 8.08 -0.54
CA HIS A 29 7.52 8.49 0.78
C HIS A 29 7.71 7.38 1.81
N LEU A 30 7.39 6.15 1.46
CA LEU A 30 7.54 4.98 2.35
C LEU A 30 8.99 4.77 2.77
N ALA A 31 9.94 5.12 1.92
CA ALA A 31 11.35 5.02 2.23
C ALA A 31 11.79 6.01 3.32
N THR A 32 11.04 7.11 3.51
CA THR A 32 11.39 8.19 4.45
C THR A 32 10.41 8.33 5.61
N CYS A 33 9.29 7.62 5.59
CA CYS A 33 8.26 7.72 6.63
C CYS A 33 7.89 6.34 7.17
N ALA A 34 8.35 6.03 8.38
CA ALA A 34 8.10 4.74 9.01
C ALA A 34 6.61 4.50 9.26
N ALA A 35 5.85 5.54 9.62
CA ALA A 35 4.43 5.41 9.89
C ALA A 35 3.66 4.97 8.63
N CYS A 36 3.96 5.57 7.48
CA CYS A 36 3.35 5.18 6.21
C CYS A 36 3.82 3.80 5.76
N ALA A 37 5.08 3.46 6.00
CA ALA A 37 5.60 2.13 5.70
C ALA A 37 4.85 1.04 6.49
N GLN A 38 4.56 1.30 7.77
CA GLN A 38 3.76 0.39 8.58
C GLN A 38 2.33 0.28 8.09
N ALA A 39 1.72 1.39 7.68
CA ALA A 39 0.38 1.39 7.12
C ALA A 39 0.33 0.58 5.82
N ALA A 40 1.33 0.73 4.96
CA ALA A 40 1.45 -0.05 3.72
C ALA A 40 1.58 -1.54 4.01
N ALA A 41 2.38 -1.90 5.01
CA ALA A 41 2.55 -3.31 5.41
C ALA A 41 1.22 -3.92 5.90
N ARG A 42 0.40 -3.15 6.60
CA ARG A 42 -0.92 -3.61 7.04
C ARG A 42 -1.84 -3.88 5.86
N HIS A 43 -1.86 -3.00 4.86
CA HIS A 43 -2.64 -3.21 3.64
C HIS A 43 -2.18 -4.45 2.91
N ASP A 44 -0.89 -4.61 2.73
CA ASP A 44 -0.32 -5.77 2.04
C ASP A 44 -0.63 -7.07 2.80
N ALA A 45 -0.54 -7.06 4.12
CA ALA A 45 -0.85 -8.23 4.94
C ALA A 45 -2.32 -8.62 4.83
N ALA A 46 -3.23 -7.64 4.81
CA ALA A 46 -4.66 -7.90 4.66
C ALA A 46 -4.97 -8.51 3.29
N VAL A 47 -4.35 -7.99 2.23
CA VAL A 47 -4.52 -8.52 0.87
C VAL A 47 -3.97 -9.94 0.77
N ARG A 48 -2.79 -10.19 1.33
CA ARG A 48 -2.18 -11.52 1.35
C ARG A 48 -3.02 -12.52 2.13
N ALA A 49 -3.54 -12.13 3.28
CA ALA A 49 -4.39 -12.99 4.09
C ALA A 49 -5.64 -13.40 3.33
N ALA A 50 -6.28 -12.45 2.64
CA ALA A 50 -7.45 -12.73 1.81
C ALA A 50 -7.11 -13.68 0.65
N ALA A 51 -5.99 -13.45 -0.03
CA ALA A 51 -5.53 -14.30 -1.12
C ALA A 51 -5.20 -15.71 -0.63
N CYS A 52 -4.52 -15.83 0.50
CA CYS A 52 -4.20 -17.13 1.10
C CYS A 52 -5.45 -17.89 1.52
N ALA A 53 -6.43 -17.21 2.08
CA ALA A 53 -7.70 -17.84 2.45
C ALA A 53 -8.43 -18.41 1.23
N GLN A 54 -8.40 -17.67 0.12
CA GLN A 54 -8.99 -18.13 -1.14
C GLN A 54 -8.20 -19.29 -1.74
N ALA A 55 -6.89 -19.23 -1.68
CA ALA A 55 -6.02 -20.29 -2.22
C ALA A 55 -6.12 -21.60 -1.44
N ALA A 56 -6.50 -21.53 -0.16
CA ALA A 56 -6.65 -22.72 0.68
C ALA A 56 -7.86 -23.59 0.31
N HIS A 57 -8.71 -23.11 -0.55
CA HIS A 57 -9.86 -23.85 -1.05
C HIS A 57 -9.50 -24.65 -2.31
#